data_98fd31a276db2f0c046b7f49f917f1a8
#
_entry.id   98fd31a276db2f0c046b7f49f917f1a8
#
_cell.length_a   1.000
_cell.length_b   1.000
_cell.length_c   1.000
_cell.angle_alpha   90.00
_cell.angle_beta   90.00
_cell.angle_gamma   90.00
#
_symmetry.space_group_name_H-M   'P 1'
#
loop_
_entity.id
_entity.type
_entity.pdbx_description
1 polymer ?
#
loop_
_entity_poly.entity_id
_entity_poly.type
_entity_poly.pdbx_seq_one_letter_code
_entity_poly.pdbx_strand_id
1 'polypeptide(L)' 'MPYNPEQDQTLWNDEVRVGKFTLEVKVMKYGENGQPKIQINRIQRETPEDEGRFLKLGRITKEEAQAILPLLEKAMENM' A
#
# COMPACT_ATOMS: atom_id res chain seq x y z
N MET A 1 9.77 -7.32 21.21
CA MET A 1 8.36 -7.32 21.62
C MET A 1 7.51 -7.97 20.53
N PRO A 2 6.51 -8.76 20.92
CA PRO A 2 5.63 -9.34 19.90
C PRO A 2 4.84 -8.25 19.17
N TYR A 3 4.63 -8.47 17.89
CA TYR A 3 3.83 -7.57 17.07
C TYR A 3 2.38 -7.58 17.52
N ASN A 4 1.81 -6.42 17.74
CA ASN A 4 0.40 -6.27 18.12
C ASN A 4 -0.36 -5.58 16.96
N PRO A 5 -1.20 -6.32 16.20
CA PRO A 5 -1.93 -5.74 15.08
C PRO A 5 -2.85 -4.58 15.47
N GLU A 6 -3.32 -4.54 16.71
CA GLU A 6 -4.20 -3.46 17.18
C GLU A 6 -3.48 -2.11 17.25
N GLN A 7 -2.15 -2.11 17.35
CA GLN A 7 -1.36 -0.89 17.39
C GLN A 7 -0.95 -0.41 16.00
N ASP A 8 -1.20 -1.21 14.97
CA ASP A 8 -0.87 -0.85 13.60
C ASP A 8 -1.99 0.01 13.03
N GLN A 9 -1.68 1.25 12.71
CA GLN A 9 -2.66 2.25 12.27
C GLN A 9 -2.44 2.62 10.82
N THR A 10 -3.53 2.67 10.06
CA THR A 10 -3.50 3.20 8.69
C THR A 10 -3.86 4.67 8.74
N LEU A 11 -2.89 5.53 8.45
CA LEU A 11 -3.11 6.97 8.45
C LEU A 11 -3.69 7.46 7.13
N TRP A 12 -3.34 6.80 6.03
CA TRP A 12 -3.78 7.14 4.69
C TRP A 12 -3.59 5.93 3.78
N ASN A 13 -4.47 5.77 2.81
CA ASN A 13 -4.28 4.76 1.78
C ASN A 13 -4.96 5.19 0.49
N ASP A 14 -4.43 4.69 -0.61
CA ASP A 14 -5.02 4.84 -1.93
C ASP A 14 -4.52 3.69 -2.80
N GLU A 15 -5.18 3.46 -3.91
CA GLU A 15 -4.81 2.38 -4.80
C GLU A 15 -4.99 2.77 -6.26
N VAL A 16 -4.25 2.09 -7.15
CA VAL A 16 -4.35 2.30 -8.59
C VAL A 16 -4.27 0.95 -9.27
N ARG A 17 -5.09 0.76 -10.30
CA ARG A 17 -5.09 -0.47 -11.07
C ARG A 17 -4.12 -0.35 -12.24
N VAL A 18 -3.23 -1.35 -12.38
CA VAL A 18 -2.29 -1.44 -13.49
C VAL A 18 -2.40 -2.83 -14.08
N GLY A 19 -3.00 -2.93 -15.27
CA GLY A 19 -3.26 -4.22 -15.90
C GLY A 19 -4.20 -5.06 -15.06
N LYS A 20 -3.78 -6.27 -14.71
CA LYS A 20 -4.58 -7.19 -13.89
C LYS A 20 -4.26 -7.11 -12.39
N PHE A 21 -3.39 -6.19 -12.00
CA PHE A 21 -3.04 -6.01 -10.60
C PHE A 21 -3.51 -4.65 -10.10
N THR A 22 -3.75 -4.57 -8.80
CA THR A 22 -3.99 -3.32 -8.11
C THR A 22 -2.80 -3.06 -7.20
N LEU A 23 -2.25 -1.86 -7.28
CA LEU A 23 -1.16 -1.45 -6.40
C LEU A 23 -1.74 -0.52 -5.33
N GLU A 24 -1.52 -0.87 -4.08
CA GLU A 24 -2.01 -0.12 -2.94
C GLU A 24 -0.84 0.54 -2.22
N VAL A 25 -0.98 1.83 -1.94
CA VAL A 25 0.02 2.59 -1.18
C VAL A 25 -0.65 3.03 0.12
N LYS A 26 -0.03 2.68 1.23
CA LYS A 26 -0.53 3.02 2.57
C LYS A 26 0.53 3.76 3.36
N VAL A 27 0.09 4.66 4.22
CA VAL A 27 0.95 5.22 5.27
C VAL A 27 0.55 4.54 6.57
N MET A 28 1.47 3.82 7.16
CA MET A 28 1.24 3.03 8.36
C MET A 28 2.09 3.55 9.51
N LYS A 29 1.53 3.49 10.70
CA LYS A 29 2.21 3.86 11.93
C LYS A 29 1.93 2.81 12.98
N TYR A 30 2.97 2.31 13.64
CA TYR A 30 2.85 1.32 14.70
C TYR A 30 2.98 1.99 16.06
N GLY A 31 1.88 2.00 16.84
CA GLY A 31 1.87 2.60 18.16
C GLY A 31 1.91 4.13 18.13
N GLU A 32 1.88 4.75 19.31
CA GLU A 32 1.91 6.21 19.44
C GLU A 32 3.26 6.81 19.11
N ASN A 33 4.33 6.08 19.39
CA ASN A 33 5.68 6.55 19.20
C ASN A 33 6.32 6.03 17.91
N GLY A 34 5.55 5.31 17.10
CA GLY A 34 6.04 4.77 15.83
C GLY A 34 6.24 5.87 14.80
N GLN A 35 7.18 5.65 13.90
CA GLN A 35 7.42 6.55 12.79
C GLN A 35 6.54 6.16 11.61
N PRO A 36 5.83 7.11 10.96
CA PRO A 36 5.06 6.78 9.76
C PRO A 36 5.96 6.21 8.67
N LYS A 37 5.48 5.14 8.04
CA LYS A 37 6.20 4.47 6.95
C LYS A 37 5.24 4.14 5.82
N ILE A 38 5.76 4.10 4.61
CA ILE A 38 4.97 3.75 3.43
C ILE A 38 5.04 2.24 3.23
N GLN A 39 3.87 1.64 3.05
CA GLN A 39 3.74 0.23 2.69
C GLN A 39 3.08 0.14 1.32
N ILE A 40 3.67 -0.65 0.42
CA ILE A 40 3.13 -0.85 -0.93
C ILE A 40 2.77 -2.31 -1.08
N ASN A 41 1.53 -2.57 -1.51
CA ASN A 41 1.02 -3.93 -1.72
C ASN A 41 0.61 -4.13 -3.17
N ARG A 42 0.86 -5.32 -3.70
CA ARG A 42 0.31 -5.74 -5.00
C ARG A 42 -0.84 -6.69 -4.71
N ILE A 43 -2.00 -6.39 -5.29
CA ILE A 43 -3.22 -7.17 -5.05
C ILE A 43 -3.71 -7.71 -6.39
N GLN A 44 -3.96 -9.01 -6.44
CA GLN A 44 -4.58 -9.65 -7.60
C GLN A 44 -6.05 -9.85 -7.31
N ARG A 45 -6.91 -9.25 -8.15
CA ARG A 45 -8.36 -9.39 -8.06
C ARG A 45 -8.89 -9.85 -9.41
N GLU A 46 -9.75 -10.85 -9.39
CA GLU A 46 -10.40 -11.31 -10.61
C GLU A 46 -11.59 -10.42 -10.96
N THR A 47 -12.30 -9.92 -9.94
CA THR A 47 -13.43 -9.01 -10.11
C THR A 47 -13.29 -7.86 -9.11
N PRO A 48 -13.98 -6.71 -9.36
CA PRO A 48 -13.95 -5.60 -8.41
C PRO A 48 -14.53 -5.95 -7.04
N GLU A 49 -15.39 -6.97 -6.97
CA GLU A 49 -16.00 -7.41 -5.72
C GLU A 49 -15.12 -8.36 -4.92
N ASP A 50 -14.09 -8.93 -5.57
CA ASP A 50 -13.16 -9.83 -4.92
C ASP A 50 -12.30 -9.06 -3.93
N GLU A 51 -12.09 -9.62 -2.74
CA GLU A 51 -11.20 -9.03 -1.74
C GLU A 51 -9.77 -8.95 -2.25
N GLY A 52 -9.42 -9.83 -3.18
CA GLY A 52 -8.11 -9.87 -3.75
C GLY A 52 -7.13 -10.72 -2.96
N ARG A 53 -6.03 -11.03 -3.62
CA ARG A 53 -4.93 -11.80 -3.04
C ARG A 53 -3.71 -10.91 -2.99
N PHE A 54 -3.13 -10.77 -1.80
CA PHE A 54 -1.88 -10.03 -1.66
C PHE A 54 -0.72 -10.84 -2.22
N LEU A 55 0.02 -10.24 -3.13
CA LEU A 55 1.19 -10.86 -3.74
C LEU A 55 2.44 -10.13 -3.26
N LYS A 56 3.56 -10.84 -3.30
CA LYS A 56 4.83 -10.25 -2.96
C LYS A 56 5.17 -9.14 -3.96
N LEU A 57 5.44 -7.94 -3.46
CA LEU A 57 5.90 -6.84 -4.28
C LEU A 57 7.42 -6.94 -4.41
N GLY A 58 7.89 -7.63 -5.41
CA GLY A 58 9.33 -7.71 -5.66
C GLY A 58 9.76 -6.63 -6.62
N ARG A 59 9.78 -6.97 -7.89
CA ARG A 59 10.12 -6.02 -8.95
C ARG A 59 8.85 -5.40 -9.49
N ILE A 60 8.92 -4.12 -9.84
CA ILE A 60 7.80 -3.42 -10.47
C ILE A 60 8.21 -3.00 -11.88
N THR A 61 7.21 -2.92 -12.75
CA THR A 61 7.44 -2.45 -14.12
C THR A 61 7.52 -0.93 -14.16
N LYS A 62 7.98 -0.39 -15.28
CA LYS A 62 7.99 1.06 -15.47
C LYS A 62 6.58 1.63 -15.40
N GLU A 63 5.61 0.92 -15.98
CA GLU A 63 4.22 1.34 -15.94
C GLU A 63 3.69 1.38 -14.51
N GLU A 64 4.00 0.37 -13.72
CA GLU A 64 3.61 0.34 -12.31
C GLU A 64 4.27 1.48 -11.53
N ALA A 65 5.55 1.74 -11.79
CA ALA A 65 6.26 2.82 -11.12
C ALA A 65 5.66 4.18 -11.45
N GLN A 66 5.29 4.40 -12.71
CA GLN A 66 4.64 5.64 -13.12
C GLN A 66 3.27 5.80 -12.49
N ALA A 67 2.54 4.69 -12.32
CA ALA A 67 1.20 4.72 -11.75
C ALA A 67 1.23 5.03 -10.25
N ILE A 68 2.22 4.52 -9.51
CA ILE A 68 2.29 4.74 -8.05
C ILE A 68 2.99 6.05 -7.67
N LEU A 69 3.69 6.68 -8.59
CA LEU A 69 4.42 7.91 -8.27
C LEU A 69 3.52 9.01 -7.68
N PRO A 70 2.34 9.31 -8.27
CA PRO A 70 1.43 10.28 -7.66
C PRO A 70 0.94 9.84 -6.27
N LEU A 71 0.76 8.54 -6.05
CA LEU A 71 0.34 8.02 -4.77
C LEU A 71 1.43 8.17 -3.71
N LEU A 72 2.70 7.99 -4.10
CA LEU A 72 3.82 8.21 -3.19
C LEU A 72 3.90 9.67 -2.76
N GLU A 73 3.68 10.60 -3.70
CA GLU A 73 3.67 12.02 -3.38
C GLU A 73 2.58 12.37 -2.37
N LYS A 74 1.37 11.83 -2.58
CA LYS A 74 0.26 12.02 -1.65
C LYS A 74 0.53 11.38 -0.30
N ALA A 75 1.15 10.20 -0.30
CA ALA A 75 1.51 9.51 0.93
C ALA A 75 2.46 10.35 1.78
N MET A 76 3.46 10.95 1.14
CA MET A 76 4.41 11.79 1.85
C MET A 76 3.74 13.03 2.48
N GLU A 77 2.69 13.55 1.85
CA GLU A 77 1.91 14.66 2.42
C GLU A 77 1.16 14.26 3.68
N ASN A 78 0.94 12.96 3.89
CA ASN A 78 0.20 12.42 5.04
C ASN A 78 1.12 11.77 6.08
N MET A 79 2.40 12.03 5.99
CA MET A 79 3.38 11.50 6.93
C MET A 79 3.85 12.53 7.95
#